data_02001ffe6ad5d8108c2bb563953370ca
#
_entry.id   02001ffe6ad5d8108c2bb563953370ca
#
_cell.length_a   1.000
_cell.length_b   1.000
_cell.length_c   1.000
_cell.angle_alpha   90.00
_cell.angle_beta   90.00
_cell.angle_gamma   90.00
#
_symmetry.space_group_name_H-M   'P 1'
#
loop_
_entity.id
_entity.type
_entity.pdbx_description
1 polymer ?
#
loop_
_entity_poly.entity_id
_entity_poly.type
_entity_poly.pdbx_seq_one_letter_code
_entity_poly.pdbx_strand_id
1 'polypeptide(L)'
;LGKRLILTDLDNTLVGYDVSLPTSEIIEFKEKCDKIGLKLVIISNNNKKRVQAFAEKLGIEYLSNAMKPLKRGYRKITLRYKPEEVVIIGDQILTDIFGGNRMGYYTILVDVINYNNEQFKTRINRFFERLILRKLKIKGEKNEK
;
A
#
# COMPACT_ATOMS: atom_id res chain seq x y z
N LEU A 1 -2.40 11.92 7.95
CA LEU A 1 -2.61 13.16 7.27
C LEU A 1 -1.47 13.50 6.38
N GLY A 2 -1.78 13.96 5.19
CA GLY A 2 -0.75 14.16 4.20
C GLY A 2 -0.23 12.87 3.58
N LYS A 3 -0.89 11.73 3.78
CA LYS A 3 -0.57 10.50 3.05
C LYS A 3 -1.06 10.65 1.61
N ARG A 4 -0.17 10.34 0.67
CA ARG A 4 -0.42 10.51 -0.76
C ARG A 4 -0.14 9.26 -1.58
N LEU A 5 0.69 8.37 -1.05
CA LEU A 5 1.14 7.16 -1.74
C LEU A 5 1.01 5.95 -0.83
N ILE A 6 0.40 4.89 -1.35
CA ILE A 6 0.44 3.57 -0.74
C ILE A 6 1.30 2.67 -1.60
N LEU A 7 2.38 2.16 -1.03
CA LEU A 7 3.16 1.06 -1.58
C LEU A 7 2.63 -0.24 -0.99
N THR A 8 2.37 -1.21 -1.82
CA THR A 8 1.91 -2.52 -1.36
C THR A 8 2.71 -3.63 -2.00
N ASP A 9 3.05 -4.65 -1.20
CA ASP A 9 3.52 -5.89 -1.77
C ASP A 9 2.37 -6.59 -2.52
N LEU A 10 2.68 -7.50 -3.42
CA LEU A 10 1.69 -8.25 -4.19
C LEU A 10 1.41 -9.60 -3.54
N ASP A 11 2.41 -10.49 -3.53
CA ASP A 11 2.24 -11.87 -3.12
C ASP A 11 1.99 -11.98 -1.61
N ASN A 12 0.93 -12.69 -1.23
CA ASN A 12 0.47 -12.88 0.14
C ASN A 12 0.10 -11.58 0.90
N THR A 13 0.02 -10.47 0.19
CA THR A 13 -0.46 -9.18 0.71
C THR A 13 -1.78 -8.78 0.06
N LEU A 14 -1.80 -8.61 -1.26
CA LEU A 14 -3.04 -8.34 -2.00
C LEU A 14 -3.75 -9.63 -2.40
N VAL A 15 -3.00 -10.60 -2.87
CA VAL A 15 -3.50 -11.90 -3.33
C VAL A 15 -2.49 -12.99 -2.99
N GLY A 16 -2.92 -14.26 -3.00
CA GLY A 16 -2.00 -15.40 -2.93
C GLY A 16 -1.05 -15.42 -4.13
N TYR A 17 0.13 -16.01 -3.96
CA TYR A 17 1.16 -16.03 -5.01
C TYR A 17 0.73 -16.76 -6.30
N ASP A 18 -0.29 -17.60 -6.22
CA ASP A 18 -0.88 -18.35 -7.33
C ASP A 18 -2.01 -17.60 -8.05
N VAL A 19 -2.42 -16.44 -7.54
CA VAL A 19 -3.52 -15.65 -8.09
C VAL A 19 -2.98 -14.61 -9.06
N SER A 20 -3.45 -14.66 -10.32
CA SER A 20 -2.98 -13.78 -11.39
C SER A 20 -3.90 -12.59 -11.67
N LEU A 21 -5.11 -12.60 -11.13
CA LEU A 21 -6.12 -11.57 -11.39
C LEU A 21 -6.49 -10.83 -10.11
N PRO A 22 -6.72 -9.49 -10.19
CA PRO A 22 -7.29 -8.77 -9.08
C PRO A 22 -8.68 -9.29 -8.72
N THR A 23 -8.93 -9.39 -7.43
CA THR A 23 -10.25 -9.76 -6.92
C THR A 23 -11.15 -8.54 -6.83
N SER A 24 -12.46 -8.76 -6.64
CA SER A 24 -13.42 -7.67 -6.44
C SER A 24 -13.06 -6.81 -5.23
N GLU A 25 -12.55 -7.42 -4.16
CA GLU A 25 -12.12 -6.72 -2.95
C GLU A 25 -10.92 -5.80 -3.20
N ILE A 26 -9.97 -6.25 -4.01
CA ILE A 26 -8.80 -5.44 -4.37
C ILE A 26 -9.17 -4.30 -5.31
N ILE A 27 -10.06 -4.54 -6.25
CA ILE A 27 -10.60 -3.48 -7.12
C ILE A 27 -11.31 -2.42 -6.28
N GLU A 28 -12.14 -2.83 -5.34
CA GLU A 28 -12.81 -1.94 -4.40
C GLU A 28 -11.82 -1.14 -3.54
N PHE A 29 -10.77 -1.78 -3.07
CA PHE A 29 -9.68 -1.13 -2.33
C PHE A 29 -9.01 -0.03 -3.16
N LYS A 30 -8.69 -0.32 -4.43
CA LYS A 30 -8.13 0.67 -5.34
C LYS A 30 -9.08 1.85 -5.54
N GLU A 31 -10.36 1.58 -5.73
CA GLU A 31 -11.38 2.64 -5.89
C GLU A 31 -11.47 3.54 -4.65
N LYS A 32 -11.40 2.97 -3.46
CA LYS A 32 -11.36 3.74 -2.21
C LYS A 32 -10.11 4.62 -2.12
N CYS A 33 -8.95 4.11 -2.54
CA CYS A 33 -7.72 4.90 -2.62
C CYS A 33 -7.89 6.09 -3.56
N ASP A 34 -8.43 5.85 -4.75
CA ASP A 34 -8.66 6.90 -5.74
C ASP A 34 -9.58 8.00 -5.21
N LYS A 35 -10.65 7.64 -4.53
CA LYS A 35 -11.63 8.58 -3.97
C LYS A 35 -11.04 9.54 -2.95
N ILE A 36 -10.06 9.10 -2.19
CA ILE A 36 -9.43 9.92 -1.14
C ILE A 36 -8.08 10.51 -1.56
N GLY A 37 -7.72 10.37 -2.84
CA GLY A 37 -6.50 10.95 -3.39
C GLY A 37 -5.22 10.20 -3.02
N LEU A 38 -5.32 8.91 -2.69
CA LEU A 38 -4.17 8.05 -2.44
C LEU A 38 -3.81 7.27 -3.72
N LYS A 39 -2.59 7.43 -4.17
CA LYS A 39 -2.06 6.62 -5.27
C LYS A 39 -1.62 5.27 -4.73
N LEU A 40 -2.04 4.20 -5.40
CA LEU A 40 -1.66 2.83 -5.06
C LEU A 40 -0.62 2.33 -6.06
N VAL A 41 0.50 1.83 -5.55
CA VAL A 41 1.61 1.30 -6.37
C VAL A 41 2.07 -0.03 -5.78
N ILE A 42 2.31 -1.02 -6.63
CA ILE A 42 2.89 -2.30 -6.22
C ILE A 42 4.41 -2.20 -6.20
N ILE A 43 5.03 -2.64 -5.11
CA ILE A 43 6.47 -2.83 -5.00
C ILE A 43 6.76 -4.27 -4.57
N SER A 44 7.38 -5.05 -5.44
CA SER A 44 7.54 -6.48 -5.25
C SER A 44 8.95 -6.95 -5.57
N ASN A 45 9.42 -7.96 -4.83
CA ASN A 45 10.67 -8.65 -5.16
C ASN A 45 10.49 -9.70 -6.25
N ASN A 46 9.26 -9.98 -6.66
CA ASN A 46 8.98 -10.94 -7.71
C ASN A 46 9.34 -10.39 -9.10
N ASN A 47 9.33 -11.26 -10.10
CA ASN A 47 9.75 -10.93 -11.46
C ASN A 47 8.74 -10.02 -12.19
N LYS A 48 9.21 -9.36 -13.25
CA LYS A 48 8.42 -8.42 -14.04
C LYS A 48 7.16 -9.05 -14.62
N LYS A 49 7.24 -10.25 -15.16
CA LYS A 49 6.10 -10.93 -15.78
C LYS A 49 4.93 -11.08 -14.82
N ARG A 50 5.20 -11.53 -13.59
CA ARG A 50 4.19 -11.72 -12.54
C ARG A 50 3.57 -10.38 -12.12
N VAL A 51 4.41 -9.41 -11.80
CA VAL A 51 3.97 -8.13 -11.23
C VAL A 51 3.27 -7.28 -12.27
N GLN A 52 3.82 -7.18 -13.47
CA GLN A 52 3.25 -6.40 -14.57
C GLN A 52 1.86 -6.90 -14.95
N ALA A 53 1.70 -8.21 -15.10
CA ALA A 53 0.42 -8.80 -15.49
C ALA A 53 -0.70 -8.45 -14.52
N PHE A 54 -0.41 -8.48 -13.22
CA PHE A 54 -1.37 -8.11 -12.18
C PHE A 54 -1.64 -6.61 -12.15
N ALA A 55 -0.58 -5.81 -12.14
CA ALA A 55 -0.67 -4.36 -12.03
C ALA A 55 -1.41 -3.72 -13.21
N GLU A 56 -1.18 -4.20 -14.42
CA GLU A 56 -1.87 -3.70 -15.62
C GLU A 56 -3.38 -3.97 -15.55
N LYS A 57 -3.77 -5.13 -15.07
CA LYS A 57 -5.20 -5.47 -14.91
C LYS A 57 -5.88 -4.63 -13.84
N LEU A 58 -5.15 -4.24 -12.81
CA LEU A 58 -5.65 -3.34 -11.78
C LEU A 58 -5.57 -1.86 -12.20
N GLY A 59 -4.78 -1.55 -13.22
CA GLY A 59 -4.58 -0.18 -13.71
C GLY A 59 -3.70 0.67 -12.81
N ILE A 60 -2.67 0.09 -12.19
CA ILE A 60 -1.76 0.80 -11.28
C ILE A 60 -0.29 0.64 -11.70
N GLU A 61 0.54 1.55 -11.23
CA GLU A 61 1.99 1.48 -11.40
C GLU A 61 2.59 0.37 -10.53
N TYR A 62 3.77 -0.11 -10.93
CA TYR A 62 4.47 -1.16 -10.21
C TYR A 62 5.98 -1.03 -10.31
N LEU A 63 6.67 -1.64 -9.36
CA LEU A 63 8.09 -1.93 -9.43
C LEU A 63 8.29 -3.41 -9.10
N SER A 64 8.79 -4.16 -10.09
CA SER A 64 9.20 -5.56 -9.91
C SER A 64 10.70 -5.63 -9.58
N ASN A 65 11.14 -6.79 -9.10
CA ASN A 65 12.55 -7.01 -8.74
C ASN A 65 13.11 -5.88 -7.86
N ALA A 66 12.32 -5.45 -6.89
CA ALA A 66 12.61 -4.25 -6.10
C ALA A 66 13.78 -4.42 -5.14
N MET A 67 14.18 -5.65 -4.85
CA MET A 67 15.28 -5.99 -3.92
C MET A 67 15.06 -5.43 -2.51
N LYS A 68 13.80 -5.45 -2.05
CA LYS A 68 13.48 -5.08 -0.66
C LYS A 68 14.23 -6.01 0.32
N PRO A 69 14.79 -5.56 1.42
CA PRO A 69 14.64 -4.25 2.06
C PRO A 69 15.67 -3.19 1.65
N LEU A 70 16.40 -3.38 0.56
CA LEU A 70 17.37 -2.40 0.11
C LEU A 70 16.67 -1.10 -0.32
N LYS A 71 17.30 0.03 -0.02
CA LYS A 71 16.69 1.35 -0.24
C LYS A 71 16.51 1.72 -1.71
N ARG A 72 17.28 1.12 -2.60
CA ARG A 72 17.30 1.48 -4.03
C ARG A 72 15.91 1.45 -4.68
N GLY A 73 15.17 0.35 -4.50
CA GLY A 73 13.84 0.21 -5.07
C GLY A 73 12.86 1.22 -4.51
N TYR A 74 12.88 1.42 -3.19
CA TYR A 74 12.03 2.40 -2.52
C TYR A 74 12.31 3.82 -3.03
N ARG A 75 13.57 4.21 -3.12
CA ARG A 75 13.97 5.53 -3.63
C ARG A 75 13.49 5.77 -5.05
N LYS A 76 13.59 4.74 -5.89
CA LYS A 76 13.18 4.83 -7.30
C LYS A 76 11.69 5.12 -7.42
N ILE A 77 10.85 4.45 -6.65
CA ILE A 77 9.40 4.56 -6.78
C ILE A 77 8.83 5.76 -6.01
N THR A 78 9.57 6.33 -5.07
CA THR A 78 9.10 7.42 -4.20
C THR A 78 9.80 8.76 -4.44
N LEU A 79 10.45 8.96 -5.60
CA LEU A 79 11.21 10.17 -5.91
C LEU A 79 10.43 11.47 -5.73
N ARG A 80 9.12 11.45 -5.96
CA ARG A 80 8.25 12.63 -5.90
C ARG A 80 7.51 12.79 -4.57
N TYR A 81 7.82 11.95 -3.59
CA TYR A 81 7.11 11.91 -2.32
C TYR A 81 8.08 12.10 -1.16
N LYS A 82 7.61 12.79 -0.14
CA LYS A 82 8.32 12.83 1.14
C LYS A 82 8.04 11.54 1.92
N PRO A 83 8.98 11.05 2.75
CA PRO A 83 8.76 9.82 3.52
C PRO A 83 7.47 9.83 4.33
N GLU A 84 7.13 10.96 4.95
CA GLU A 84 5.90 11.11 5.74
C GLU A 84 4.61 11.03 4.92
N GLU A 85 4.70 11.12 3.60
CA GLU A 85 3.55 10.98 2.69
C GLU A 85 3.29 9.55 2.26
N VAL A 86 4.18 8.61 2.62
CA VAL A 86 4.19 7.25 2.10
C VAL A 86 3.75 6.25 3.16
N VAL A 87 2.88 5.35 2.76
CA VAL A 87 2.47 4.17 3.54
C VAL A 87 2.95 2.93 2.80
N ILE A 88 3.50 1.97 3.51
CA ILE A 88 3.79 0.65 2.95
C ILE A 88 2.97 -0.43 3.64
N ILE A 89 2.37 -1.30 2.85
CA ILE A 89 1.60 -2.45 3.31
C ILE A 89 2.31 -3.71 2.85
N GLY A 90 2.55 -4.63 3.76
CA GLY A 90 3.19 -5.91 3.42
C GLY A 90 3.02 -6.94 4.51
N ASP A 91 3.31 -8.19 4.16
CA ASP A 91 3.19 -9.34 5.04
C ASP A 91 4.52 -9.78 5.66
N GLN A 92 5.64 -9.28 5.13
CA GLN A 92 6.98 -9.67 5.58
C GLN A 92 7.65 -8.58 6.41
N ILE A 93 8.01 -8.94 7.64
CA ILE A 93 8.68 -8.02 8.56
C ILE A 93 10.00 -7.52 7.98
N LEU A 94 10.83 -8.41 7.44
CA LEU A 94 12.16 -8.04 6.97
C LEU A 94 12.13 -7.16 5.72
N THR A 95 11.34 -7.52 4.71
CA THR A 95 11.33 -6.80 3.44
C THR A 95 10.46 -5.56 3.47
N ASP A 96 9.25 -5.65 4.00
CA ASP A 96 8.27 -4.58 3.91
C ASP A 96 8.31 -3.64 5.12
N ILE A 97 8.27 -4.18 6.31
CA ILE A 97 8.19 -3.36 7.53
C ILE A 97 9.55 -2.78 7.87
N PHE A 98 10.58 -3.58 7.95
CA PHE A 98 11.95 -3.10 8.20
C PHE A 98 12.41 -2.15 7.09
N GLY A 99 12.19 -2.53 5.82
CA GLY A 99 12.52 -1.67 4.69
C GLY A 99 11.79 -0.35 4.73
N GLY A 100 10.49 -0.36 4.98
CA GLY A 100 9.67 0.83 5.09
C GLY A 100 10.07 1.73 6.27
N ASN A 101 10.34 1.14 7.42
CA ASN A 101 10.80 1.87 8.60
C ASN A 101 12.14 2.58 8.35
N ARG A 102 13.07 1.93 7.66
CA ARG A 102 14.35 2.53 7.29
C ARG A 102 14.18 3.74 6.36
N MET A 103 13.13 3.76 5.57
CA MET A 103 12.81 4.85 4.67
C MET A 103 12.00 5.97 5.34
N GLY A 104 11.53 5.75 6.57
CA GLY A 104 10.69 6.70 7.28
C GLY A 104 9.21 6.64 6.87
N TYR A 105 8.77 5.56 6.25
CA TYR A 105 7.38 5.37 5.84
C TYR A 105 6.50 4.90 7.01
N TYR A 106 5.21 5.19 6.93
CA TYR A 106 4.23 4.54 7.79
C TYR A 106 4.06 3.10 7.33
N THR A 107 4.23 2.14 8.24
CA THR A 107 4.22 0.72 7.90
C THR A 107 2.98 0.03 8.45
N ILE A 108 2.38 -0.83 7.63
CA ILE A 108 1.24 -1.67 8.01
C ILE A 108 1.61 -3.13 7.72
N LEU A 109 1.77 -3.90 8.77
CA LEU A 109 1.95 -5.35 8.65
C LEU A 109 0.58 -6.01 8.52
N VAL A 110 0.42 -6.80 7.50
CA VAL A 110 -0.77 -7.62 7.28
C VAL A 110 -0.41 -9.09 7.37
N ASP A 111 -1.28 -9.85 8.01
CA ASP A 111 -1.11 -11.30 8.17
C ASP A 111 -2.05 -11.97 7.17
N VAL A 112 -1.56 -12.12 5.93
CA VAL A 112 -2.41 -12.56 4.83
C VAL A 112 -1.90 -13.85 4.21
N ILE A 113 -2.55 -14.91 4.56
CA ILE A 113 -2.55 -16.12 3.76
C ILE A 113 -3.80 -16.12 2.85
N ASN A 114 -4.81 -15.34 3.22
CA ASN A 114 -6.09 -15.32 2.50
C ASN A 114 -6.72 -13.93 2.67
N TYR A 115 -6.80 -13.15 1.58
CA TYR A 115 -7.39 -11.80 1.60
C TYR A 115 -8.92 -11.81 1.81
N ASN A 116 -9.60 -12.94 1.75
CA ASN A 116 -10.95 -13.11 2.26
C ASN A 116 -10.99 -13.12 3.79
N ASN A 117 -9.83 -13.00 4.44
CA ASN A 117 -9.72 -12.92 5.88
C ASN A 117 -10.32 -11.61 6.38
N GLU A 118 -11.27 -11.72 7.27
CA GLU A 118 -11.91 -10.59 7.97
C GLU A 118 -10.89 -9.66 8.64
N GLN A 119 -9.77 -10.20 9.10
CA GLN A 119 -8.70 -9.41 9.72
C GLN A 119 -8.05 -8.43 8.75
N PHE A 120 -7.82 -8.82 7.50
CA PHE A 120 -7.29 -7.91 6.48
C PHE A 120 -8.24 -6.74 6.24
N LYS A 121 -9.50 -7.06 5.97
CA LYS A 121 -10.55 -6.04 5.76
C LYS A 121 -10.66 -5.09 6.95
N THR A 122 -10.63 -5.62 8.15
CA THR A 122 -10.73 -4.83 9.38
C THR A 122 -9.55 -3.88 9.53
N ARG A 123 -8.32 -4.35 9.30
CA ARG A 123 -7.11 -3.51 9.41
C ARG A 123 -7.09 -2.39 8.38
N ILE A 124 -7.45 -2.70 7.13
CA ILE A 124 -7.51 -1.71 6.06
C ILE A 124 -8.62 -0.69 6.33
N ASN A 125 -9.80 -1.14 6.75
CA ASN A 125 -10.90 -0.25 7.09
C ASN A 125 -10.54 0.68 8.25
N ARG A 126 -9.89 0.17 9.30
CA ARG A 126 -9.40 1.00 10.41
C ARG A 126 -8.39 2.04 9.96
N PHE A 127 -7.51 1.69 9.04
CA PHE A 127 -6.56 2.64 8.47
C PHE A 127 -7.30 3.78 7.76
N PHE A 128 -8.26 3.48 6.89
CA PHE A 128 -9.08 4.49 6.22
C PHE A 128 -9.87 5.34 7.19
N GLU A 129 -10.49 4.73 8.19
CA GLU A 129 -11.22 5.46 9.23
C GLU A 129 -10.32 6.47 9.96
N ARG A 130 -9.12 6.06 10.35
CA ARG A 130 -8.17 6.96 11.00
C ARG A 130 -7.81 8.15 10.12
N LEU A 131 -7.59 7.92 8.83
CA LEU A 131 -7.30 9.02 7.90
C LEU A 131 -8.46 9.98 7.76
N ILE A 132 -9.69 9.46 7.65
CA ILE A 132 -10.90 10.27 7.52
C ILE A 132 -11.13 11.07 8.81
N LEU A 133 -11.06 10.45 9.97
CA LEU A 133 -11.25 11.12 11.26
C LEU A 133 -10.22 12.23 11.49
N ARG A 134 -8.96 12.01 11.11
CA ARG A 134 -7.93 13.05 11.20
C ARG A 134 -8.23 14.23 10.28
N LYS A 135 -8.71 13.98 9.06
CA LYS A 135 -9.12 15.07 8.14
C LYS A 135 -10.28 15.87 8.72
N LEU A 136 -11.28 15.21 9.30
CA LEU A 136 -12.43 15.88 9.92
C LEU A 136 -12.02 16.69 11.15
N LYS A 137 -11.15 16.17 11.99
CA LYS A 137 -10.62 16.89 13.16
C LYS A 137 -9.89 18.16 12.77
N ILE A 138 -9.03 18.11 11.75
CA ILE A 138 -8.31 19.30 11.26
C ILE A 138 -9.25 20.33 10.64
N LYS A 139 -10.28 19.89 9.91
CA LYS A 139 -11.31 20.81 9.41
C LYS A 139 -12.07 21.48 10.55
N GLY A 140 -12.40 20.75 11.60
CA GLY A 140 -13.01 21.27 12.81
C GLY A 140 -12.15 22.33 13.48
N GLU A 141 -10.87 22.05 13.70
CA GLU A 141 -9.91 23.00 14.31
C GLU A 141 -9.70 24.28 13.45
N LYS A 142 -9.75 24.15 12.11
CA LYS A 142 -9.68 25.32 11.22
C LYS A 142 -10.93 26.17 11.23
N ASN A 143 -12.08 25.58 11.48
CA ASN A 143 -13.37 26.30 11.53
C ASN A 143 -13.62 26.95 12.91
N GLU A 144 -12.94 26.53 13.95
CA GLU A 144 -13.02 27.09 15.29
C GLU A 144 -12.06 28.28 15.51
N LYS A 145 -11.16 28.53 14.57
CA LYS A 145 -10.23 29.66 14.59
C LYS A 145 -10.69 30.75 13.63
#